data_1846947587a10ec8e12e8a4840680f80
#
_entry.id   1846947587a10ec8e12e8a4840680f80
#
_cell.length_a   1.000
_cell.length_b   1.000
_cell.length_c   1.000
_cell.angle_alpha   90.00
_cell.angle_beta   90.00
_cell.angle_gamma   90.00
#
_symmetry.space_group_name_H-M   'P 1'
#
loop_
_entity.id
_entity.type
_entity.pdbx_description
1 polymer ?
#
loop_
_entity_poly.entity_id
_entity_poly.type
_entity_poly.pdbx_seq_one_letter_code
_entity_poly.pdbx_strand_id
1 'polypeptide(L)'
;MKFKVDNHDVYASTGGRPFDKKKPLIIFVHGSGLTHMTWVLQTRYFAFHGYSCLAIDMPGHGLSEGKSLKSIEDMADWISRVIDAVGFKEASLVGHSQGCLVTIECSARYPNKIKTLSLMGGAGAIPMNPELLELAENNDPKAVDLMMDWAHGPAGHFGGHPVPGLYHINTGGMLAKSRTIKDTLGVDFRACD
;
A
#
# COMPACT_ATOMS: atom_id res chain seq x y z
N MET A 1 10.63 -9.11 4.88
CA MET A 1 10.99 -10.40 4.23
C MET A 1 10.85 -10.27 2.73
N LYS A 2 11.48 -11.17 1.96
CA LYS A 2 11.27 -11.28 0.52
C LYS A 2 10.65 -12.63 0.18
N PHE A 3 9.78 -12.66 -0.82
CA PHE A 3 9.16 -13.86 -1.38
C PHE A 3 8.79 -13.57 -2.84
N LYS A 4 8.32 -14.59 -3.59
CA LYS A 4 8.00 -14.41 -5.02
C LYS A 4 6.51 -14.47 -5.26
N VAL A 5 6.02 -13.55 -6.11
CA VAL A 5 4.69 -13.59 -6.72
C VAL A 5 4.89 -13.35 -8.21
N ASP A 6 4.32 -14.18 -9.06
CA ASP A 6 4.44 -14.09 -10.54
C ASP A 6 5.91 -13.97 -11.03
N ASN A 7 6.82 -14.72 -10.39
CA ASN A 7 8.27 -14.71 -10.64
C ASN A 7 9.02 -13.41 -10.27
N HIS A 8 8.36 -12.40 -9.69
CA HIS A 8 8.99 -11.18 -9.21
C HIS A 8 9.24 -11.23 -7.71
N ASP A 9 10.33 -10.63 -7.25
CA ASP A 9 10.60 -10.47 -5.83
C ASP A 9 9.66 -9.43 -5.24
N VAL A 10 8.96 -9.85 -4.19
CA VAL A 10 8.06 -8.99 -3.40
C VAL A 10 8.67 -8.75 -2.04
N TYR A 11 8.68 -7.50 -1.62
CA TYR A 11 9.09 -7.12 -0.27
C TYR A 11 7.87 -6.88 0.62
N ALA A 12 7.96 -7.36 1.87
CA ALA A 12 7.03 -7.00 2.93
C ALA A 12 7.75 -6.82 4.27
N SER A 13 7.34 -5.80 5.01
CA SER A 13 7.73 -5.64 6.41
C SER A 13 6.91 -6.57 7.30
N THR A 14 7.59 -7.26 8.22
CA THR A 14 6.96 -8.18 9.20
C THR A 14 6.83 -7.56 10.59
N GLY A 15 7.01 -6.24 10.71
CA GLY A 15 6.95 -5.54 12.01
C GLY A 15 8.09 -5.89 12.96
N GLY A 16 9.24 -6.34 12.43
CA GLY A 16 10.43 -6.68 13.23
C GLY A 16 10.35 -8.01 13.97
N ARG A 17 9.39 -8.87 13.64
CA ARG A 17 9.27 -10.24 14.17
C ARG A 17 9.41 -11.27 13.04
N PRO A 18 9.90 -12.48 13.35
CA PRO A 18 9.90 -13.57 12.39
C PRO A 18 8.48 -13.87 11.89
N PHE A 19 8.37 -14.12 10.57
CA PHE A 19 7.12 -14.53 9.97
C PHE A 19 6.81 -15.99 10.37
N ASP A 20 5.63 -16.23 10.94
CA ASP A 20 5.24 -17.52 11.51
C ASP A 20 3.89 -17.97 10.92
N LYS A 21 3.91 -19.04 10.13
CA LYS A 21 2.71 -19.60 9.49
C LYS A 21 1.67 -20.20 10.46
N LYS A 22 2.01 -20.33 11.73
CA LYS A 22 1.07 -20.81 12.76
C LYS A 22 0.21 -19.69 13.35
N LYS A 23 0.55 -18.42 13.05
CA LYS A 23 -0.17 -17.25 13.52
C LYS A 23 -1.14 -16.74 12.47
N PRO A 24 -2.24 -16.08 12.88
CA PRO A 24 -3.16 -15.47 11.91
C PRO A 24 -2.43 -14.38 11.09
N LEU A 25 -2.72 -14.34 9.78
CA LEU A 25 -2.10 -13.41 8.85
C LEU A 25 -2.88 -12.10 8.78
N ILE A 26 -2.16 -10.98 8.82
CA ILE A 26 -2.66 -9.65 8.47
C ILE A 26 -1.80 -9.10 7.31
N ILE A 27 -2.45 -8.66 6.24
CA ILE A 27 -1.81 -7.97 5.13
C ILE A 27 -2.25 -6.50 5.14
N PHE A 28 -1.27 -5.60 5.13
CA PHE A 28 -1.45 -4.16 5.07
C PHE A 28 -1.13 -3.67 3.67
N VAL A 29 -2.12 -3.03 3.03
CA VAL A 29 -2.04 -2.53 1.65
C VAL A 29 -2.01 -1.01 1.68
N HIS A 30 -0.93 -0.43 1.17
CA HIS A 30 -0.71 1.02 1.14
C HIS A 30 -1.57 1.73 0.07
N GLY A 31 -1.63 3.05 0.14
CA GLY A 31 -2.26 3.91 -0.86
C GLY A 31 -1.35 4.23 -2.05
N SER A 32 -1.87 5.00 -3.00
CA SER A 32 -1.19 5.39 -4.24
C SER A 32 0.20 5.97 -3.97
N GLY A 33 1.21 5.45 -4.67
CA GLY A 33 2.60 5.89 -4.58
C GLY A 33 3.30 5.66 -3.23
N LEU A 34 2.60 5.12 -2.23
CA LEU A 34 3.15 4.84 -0.91
C LEU A 34 3.91 3.51 -0.87
N THR A 35 4.32 3.08 0.31
CA THR A 35 5.09 1.84 0.54
C THR A 35 4.71 1.22 1.89
N HIS A 36 5.33 0.07 2.21
CA HIS A 36 5.22 -0.57 3.53
C HIS A 36 5.51 0.38 4.71
N MET A 37 6.25 1.48 4.47
CA MET A 37 6.59 2.45 5.53
C MET A 37 5.37 3.12 6.14
N THR A 38 4.27 3.24 5.41
CA THR A 38 2.98 3.72 5.91
C THR A 38 2.52 2.95 7.16
N TRP A 39 2.88 1.69 7.26
CA TRP A 39 2.39 0.73 8.23
C TRP A 39 3.39 0.36 9.35
N VAL A 40 4.46 1.13 9.50
CA VAL A 40 5.57 0.79 10.43
C VAL A 40 5.11 0.60 11.88
N LEU A 41 4.19 1.42 12.36
CA LEU A 41 3.68 1.32 13.74
C LEU A 41 2.68 0.18 13.90
N GLN A 42 1.75 0.06 12.96
CA GLN A 42 0.71 -0.97 12.99
C GLN A 42 1.30 -2.36 12.90
N THR A 43 2.24 -2.58 11.95
CA THR A 43 2.89 -3.89 11.82
C THR A 43 3.66 -4.28 13.09
N ARG A 44 4.37 -3.33 13.73
CA ARG A 44 5.06 -3.60 14.99
C ARG A 44 4.10 -3.99 16.10
N TYR A 45 2.99 -3.25 16.23
CA TYR A 45 1.97 -3.53 17.24
C TYR A 45 1.38 -4.94 17.06
N PHE A 46 0.85 -5.25 15.88
CA PHE A 46 0.20 -6.53 15.63
C PHE A 46 1.18 -7.71 15.67
N ALA A 47 2.39 -7.55 15.15
CA ALA A 47 3.41 -8.59 15.25
C ALA A 47 3.80 -8.91 16.70
N PHE A 48 3.84 -7.90 17.56
CA PHE A 48 4.06 -8.10 19.00
C PHE A 48 2.87 -8.82 19.66
N HIS A 49 1.64 -8.55 19.21
CA HIS A 49 0.40 -9.15 19.75
C HIS A 49 0.01 -10.49 19.10
N GLY A 50 0.93 -11.18 18.49
CA GLY A 50 0.74 -12.57 18.09
C GLY A 50 0.22 -12.79 16.68
N TYR A 51 0.31 -11.78 15.80
CA TYR A 51 -0.04 -11.92 14.38
C TYR A 51 1.20 -12.08 13.51
N SER A 52 1.05 -12.76 12.39
CA SER A 52 1.99 -12.66 11.27
C SER A 52 1.57 -11.50 10.40
N CYS A 53 2.43 -10.49 10.27
CA CYS A 53 2.15 -9.25 9.55
C CYS A 53 2.92 -9.19 8.24
N LEU A 54 2.28 -8.68 7.21
CA LEU A 54 2.89 -8.30 5.95
C LEU A 54 2.43 -6.89 5.57
N ALA A 55 3.24 -5.87 5.82
CA ALA A 55 3.07 -4.61 5.11
C ALA A 55 3.81 -4.73 3.79
N ILE A 56 3.06 -4.93 2.73
CA ILE A 56 3.59 -5.22 1.39
C ILE A 56 3.95 -3.94 0.65
N ASP A 57 4.96 -4.03 -0.19
CA ASP A 57 5.15 -3.10 -1.29
C ASP A 57 4.48 -3.69 -2.53
N MET A 58 3.52 -2.98 -3.12
CA MET A 58 2.86 -3.38 -4.36
C MET A 58 3.87 -3.43 -5.52
N PRO A 59 3.61 -4.16 -6.62
CA PRO A 59 4.47 -4.10 -7.80
C PRO A 59 4.72 -2.67 -8.25
N GLY A 60 5.97 -2.35 -8.58
CA GLY A 60 6.40 -0.99 -8.92
C GLY A 60 6.67 -0.07 -7.72
N HIS A 61 6.42 -0.51 -6.48
CA HIS A 61 6.59 0.30 -5.28
C HIS A 61 7.71 -0.22 -4.37
N GLY A 62 8.24 0.68 -3.54
CA GLY A 62 9.19 0.38 -2.47
C GLY A 62 10.33 -0.52 -2.93
N LEU A 63 10.45 -1.69 -2.32
CA LEU A 63 11.50 -2.68 -2.56
C LEU A 63 11.00 -3.89 -3.37
N SER A 64 9.76 -3.85 -3.86
CA SER A 64 9.19 -4.88 -4.74
C SER A 64 9.55 -4.65 -6.19
N GLU A 65 9.73 -5.75 -6.92
CA GLU A 65 9.96 -5.76 -8.36
C GLU A 65 8.63 -5.70 -9.14
N GLY A 66 8.75 -5.58 -10.46
CA GLY A 66 7.64 -5.54 -11.39
C GLY A 66 7.21 -4.11 -11.72
N LYS A 67 6.21 -4.01 -12.62
CA LYS A 67 5.59 -2.73 -13.00
C LYS A 67 4.34 -2.51 -12.16
N SER A 68 3.99 -1.23 -11.93
CA SER A 68 2.72 -0.87 -11.30
C SER A 68 1.54 -1.50 -12.05
N LEU A 69 0.59 -2.03 -11.30
CA LEU A 69 -0.63 -2.61 -11.83
C LEU A 69 -1.60 -1.50 -12.22
N LYS A 70 -2.35 -1.70 -13.30
CA LYS A 70 -3.09 -0.63 -13.97
C LYS A 70 -4.56 -0.52 -13.57
N SER A 71 -5.07 -1.49 -12.79
CA SER A 71 -6.46 -1.50 -12.33
C SER A 71 -6.57 -2.01 -10.90
N ILE A 72 -7.62 -1.64 -10.23
CA ILE A 72 -7.94 -2.14 -8.88
C ILE A 72 -8.16 -3.65 -8.91
N GLU A 73 -8.75 -4.17 -9.97
CA GLU A 73 -8.99 -5.61 -10.18
C GLU A 73 -7.69 -6.39 -10.27
N ASP A 74 -6.72 -5.91 -11.06
CA ASP A 74 -5.40 -6.55 -11.17
C ASP A 74 -4.67 -6.55 -9.83
N MET A 75 -4.77 -5.45 -9.09
CA MET A 75 -4.21 -5.33 -7.74
C MET A 75 -4.88 -6.30 -6.76
N ALA A 76 -6.20 -6.44 -6.81
CA ALA A 76 -6.96 -7.38 -5.99
C ALA A 76 -6.59 -8.84 -6.28
N ASP A 77 -6.49 -9.20 -7.55
CA ASP A 77 -6.04 -10.52 -7.99
C ASP A 77 -4.62 -10.81 -7.53
N TRP A 78 -3.74 -9.79 -7.57
CA TRP A 78 -2.39 -9.91 -7.08
C TRP A 78 -2.33 -10.13 -5.56
N ILE A 79 -3.16 -9.44 -4.75
CA ILE A 79 -3.27 -9.67 -3.30
C ILE A 79 -3.70 -11.12 -3.02
N SER A 80 -4.65 -11.65 -3.78
CA SER A 80 -5.06 -13.07 -3.66
C SER A 80 -3.87 -14.02 -3.89
N ARG A 81 -3.01 -13.73 -4.89
CA ARG A 81 -1.79 -14.51 -5.15
C ARG A 81 -0.72 -14.34 -4.05
N VAL A 82 -0.64 -13.15 -3.41
CA VAL A 82 0.22 -12.96 -2.23
C VAL A 82 -0.16 -13.92 -1.11
N ILE A 83 -1.45 -14.06 -0.81
CA ILE A 83 -1.94 -14.98 0.24
C ILE A 83 -1.49 -16.42 -0.07
N ASP A 84 -1.66 -16.86 -1.31
CA ASP A 84 -1.21 -18.20 -1.75
C ASP A 84 0.31 -18.37 -1.65
N ALA A 85 1.06 -17.38 -2.14
CA ALA A 85 2.53 -17.41 -2.20
C ALA A 85 3.17 -17.51 -0.80
N VAL A 86 2.56 -16.90 0.21
CA VAL A 86 3.05 -17.01 1.59
C VAL A 86 2.52 -18.26 2.31
N GLY A 87 1.65 -19.04 1.65
CA GLY A 87 1.16 -20.35 2.10
C GLY A 87 0.06 -20.28 3.15
N PHE A 88 -0.82 -19.29 3.04
CA PHE A 88 -2.02 -19.17 3.87
C PHE A 88 -3.29 -19.46 3.05
N LYS A 89 -4.34 -19.90 3.74
CA LYS A 89 -5.67 -20.08 3.14
C LYS A 89 -6.48 -18.80 3.19
N GLU A 90 -6.29 -18.01 4.23
CA GLU A 90 -7.03 -16.76 4.48
C GLU A 90 -6.15 -15.72 5.15
N ALA A 91 -6.51 -14.45 5.00
CA ALA A 91 -5.87 -13.31 5.65
C ALA A 91 -6.88 -12.26 6.09
N SER A 92 -6.54 -11.50 7.12
CA SER A 92 -7.18 -10.21 7.41
C SER A 92 -6.51 -9.15 6.53
N LEU A 93 -7.31 -8.30 5.88
CA LEU A 93 -6.80 -7.22 5.04
C LEU A 93 -7.02 -5.86 5.71
N VAL A 94 -6.01 -5.01 5.63
CA VAL A 94 -6.08 -3.61 6.07
C VAL A 94 -5.66 -2.73 4.90
N GLY A 95 -6.57 -1.94 4.37
CA GLY A 95 -6.32 -1.03 3.25
C GLY A 95 -6.28 0.42 3.68
N HIS A 96 -5.43 1.22 3.05
CA HIS A 96 -5.38 2.67 3.21
C HIS A 96 -5.54 3.36 1.86
N SER A 97 -6.43 4.38 1.76
CA SER A 97 -6.65 5.14 0.53
C SER A 97 -6.99 4.20 -0.65
N GLN A 98 -6.23 4.22 -1.75
CA GLN A 98 -6.34 3.26 -2.86
C GLN A 98 -6.35 1.80 -2.36
N GLY A 99 -5.54 1.48 -1.34
CA GLY A 99 -5.54 0.15 -0.74
C GLY A 99 -6.90 -0.27 -0.17
N CYS A 100 -7.79 0.67 0.14
CA CYS A 100 -9.17 0.36 0.50
C CYS A 100 -9.94 -0.22 -0.71
N LEU A 101 -9.83 0.41 -1.88
CA LEU A 101 -10.46 -0.08 -3.11
C LEU A 101 -9.96 -1.48 -3.44
N VAL A 102 -8.63 -1.67 -3.40
CA VAL A 102 -7.99 -2.98 -3.67
C VAL A 102 -8.48 -4.06 -2.70
N THR A 103 -8.56 -3.76 -1.42
CA THR A 103 -8.98 -4.76 -0.41
C THR A 103 -10.47 -5.04 -0.43
N ILE A 104 -11.31 -4.06 -0.79
CA ILE A 104 -12.75 -4.25 -1.04
C ILE A 104 -12.92 -5.19 -2.24
N GLU A 105 -12.29 -4.88 -3.37
CA GLU A 105 -12.38 -5.68 -4.60
C GLU A 105 -11.86 -7.10 -4.35
N CYS A 106 -10.74 -7.25 -3.65
CA CYS A 106 -10.19 -8.56 -3.28
C CYS A 106 -11.18 -9.36 -2.42
N SER A 107 -11.86 -8.71 -1.48
CA SER A 107 -12.85 -9.38 -0.63
C SER A 107 -14.11 -9.81 -1.40
N ALA A 108 -14.51 -9.02 -2.39
CA ALA A 108 -15.63 -9.36 -3.26
C ALA A 108 -15.31 -10.52 -4.21
N ARG A 109 -14.13 -10.53 -4.80
CA ARG A 109 -13.69 -11.57 -5.75
C ARG A 109 -13.28 -12.88 -5.07
N TYR A 110 -12.66 -12.78 -3.88
CA TYR A 110 -12.08 -13.92 -3.16
C TYR A 110 -12.59 -14.05 -1.71
N PRO A 111 -13.91 -14.09 -1.47
CA PRO A 111 -14.48 -14.05 -0.12
C PRO A 111 -13.97 -15.18 0.80
N ASN A 112 -13.64 -16.33 0.24
CA ASN A 112 -13.10 -17.47 1.00
C ASN A 112 -11.64 -17.30 1.45
N LYS A 113 -10.93 -16.26 0.95
CA LYS A 113 -9.56 -15.94 1.35
C LYS A 113 -9.49 -14.78 2.33
N ILE A 114 -10.60 -14.09 2.58
CA ILE A 114 -10.60 -12.86 3.39
C ILE A 114 -11.36 -13.11 4.68
N LYS A 115 -10.63 -13.05 5.79
CA LYS A 115 -11.18 -13.26 7.12
C LYS A 115 -11.86 -12.02 7.68
N THR A 116 -11.18 -10.88 7.59
CA THR A 116 -11.69 -9.57 8.00
C THR A 116 -11.15 -8.49 7.08
N LEU A 117 -11.89 -7.38 7.00
CA LEU A 117 -11.54 -6.22 6.22
C LEU A 117 -11.55 -4.98 7.11
N SER A 118 -10.49 -4.19 7.08
CA SER A 118 -10.38 -2.90 7.76
C SER A 118 -9.98 -1.83 6.75
N LEU A 119 -10.73 -0.73 6.71
CA LEU A 119 -10.55 0.36 5.73
C LEU A 119 -10.17 1.64 6.47
N MET A 120 -9.10 2.28 6.02
CA MET A 120 -8.55 3.49 6.65
C MET A 120 -8.38 4.59 5.60
N GLY A 121 -9.06 5.71 5.80
CA GLY A 121 -8.95 6.87 4.94
C GLY A 121 -9.34 6.59 3.48
N GLY A 122 -10.33 5.73 3.28
CA GLY A 122 -10.85 5.37 1.95
C GLY A 122 -12.34 5.69 1.80
N ALA A 123 -12.79 5.62 0.56
CA ALA A 123 -14.19 5.75 0.17
C ALA A 123 -14.53 4.68 -0.87
N GLY A 124 -15.81 4.55 -1.24
CA GLY A 124 -16.24 3.60 -2.28
C GLY A 124 -15.80 3.99 -3.69
N ALA A 125 -15.39 5.24 -3.88
CA ALA A 125 -14.75 5.78 -5.08
C ALA A 125 -13.79 6.88 -4.66
N ILE A 126 -12.70 7.07 -5.40
CA ILE A 126 -11.71 8.12 -5.16
C ILE A 126 -11.51 8.89 -6.48
N PRO A 127 -12.45 9.82 -6.81
CA PRO A 127 -12.31 10.60 -8.02
C PRO A 127 -11.05 11.46 -7.96
N MET A 128 -10.24 11.41 -9.01
CA MET A 128 -8.97 12.14 -9.05
C MET A 128 -9.19 13.59 -9.48
N ASN A 129 -8.50 14.51 -8.79
CA ASN A 129 -8.40 15.88 -9.25
C ASN A 129 -7.62 15.90 -10.58
N PRO A 130 -8.15 16.52 -11.66
CA PRO A 130 -7.52 16.50 -12.97
C PRO A 130 -6.09 17.09 -12.99
N GLU A 131 -5.85 18.18 -12.24
CA GLU A 131 -4.53 18.79 -12.14
C GLU A 131 -3.53 17.85 -11.45
N LEU A 132 -3.93 17.22 -10.35
CA LEU A 132 -3.10 16.25 -9.65
C LEU A 132 -2.78 15.04 -10.53
N LEU A 133 -3.75 14.56 -11.28
CA LEU A 133 -3.57 13.44 -12.20
C LEU A 133 -2.58 13.80 -13.31
N GLU A 134 -2.72 14.96 -13.94
CA GLU A 134 -1.82 15.45 -14.98
C GLU A 134 -0.38 15.60 -14.46
N LEU A 135 -0.19 16.20 -13.28
CA LEU A 135 1.12 16.31 -12.65
C LEU A 135 1.75 14.94 -12.38
N ALA A 136 0.95 13.99 -11.87
CA ALA A 136 1.43 12.65 -11.58
C ALA A 136 1.82 11.87 -12.85
N GLU A 137 1.02 11.96 -13.91
CA GLU A 137 1.30 11.32 -15.21
C GLU A 137 2.55 11.89 -15.88
N ASN A 138 2.85 13.17 -15.66
CA ASN A 138 4.05 13.82 -16.13
C ASN A 138 5.27 13.61 -15.21
N ASN A 139 5.14 12.87 -14.13
CA ASN A 139 6.17 12.70 -13.08
C ASN A 139 6.66 14.03 -12.50
N ASP A 140 5.79 15.03 -12.43
CA ASP A 140 6.13 16.30 -11.80
C ASP A 140 6.19 16.12 -10.28
N PRO A 141 7.30 16.45 -9.62
CA PRO A 141 7.43 16.36 -8.16
C PRO A 141 6.34 17.11 -7.38
N LYS A 142 5.73 18.13 -7.97
CA LYS A 142 4.62 18.89 -7.38
C LYS A 142 3.40 17.99 -7.10
N ALA A 143 3.22 16.90 -7.86
CA ALA A 143 2.14 15.94 -7.58
C ALA A 143 2.30 15.31 -6.19
N VAL A 144 3.55 15.02 -5.78
CA VAL A 144 3.84 14.45 -4.46
C VAL A 144 3.58 15.47 -3.36
N ASP A 145 4.04 16.70 -3.55
CA ASP A 145 3.84 17.78 -2.58
C ASP A 145 2.33 18.04 -2.38
N LEU A 146 1.58 18.21 -3.48
CA LEU A 146 0.15 18.47 -3.44
C LEU A 146 -0.63 17.31 -2.76
N MET A 147 -0.27 16.07 -3.08
CA MET A 147 -0.90 14.91 -2.46
C MET A 147 -0.60 14.84 -0.96
N MET A 148 0.64 15.14 -0.56
CA MET A 148 1.04 15.11 0.85
C MET A 148 0.39 16.24 1.64
N ASP A 149 0.24 17.41 1.06
CA ASP A 149 -0.47 18.55 1.65
C ASP A 149 -1.92 18.19 1.97
N TRP A 150 -2.62 17.56 1.04
CA TRP A 150 -4.00 17.13 1.26
C TRP A 150 -4.11 15.97 2.26
N ALA A 151 -3.19 15.01 2.18
CA ALA A 151 -3.23 13.81 3.02
C ALA A 151 -2.97 14.10 4.51
N HIS A 152 -2.12 15.07 4.82
CA HIS A 152 -1.70 15.35 6.20
C HIS A 152 -2.29 16.63 6.78
N GLY A 153 -2.76 17.54 5.95
CA GLY A 153 -3.26 18.85 6.35
C GLY A 153 -2.20 19.74 7.03
N PRO A 154 -2.53 20.98 7.35
CA PRO A 154 -1.55 21.94 7.88
C PRO A 154 -0.85 21.51 9.17
N ALA A 155 -1.56 20.84 10.07
CA ALA A 155 -0.99 20.38 11.35
C ALA A 155 0.09 19.32 11.16
N GLY A 156 -0.02 18.49 10.14
CA GLY A 156 0.96 17.45 9.81
C GLY A 156 2.31 18.00 9.37
N HIS A 157 2.31 19.15 8.70
CA HIS A 157 3.51 19.81 8.17
C HIS A 157 4.40 20.37 9.29
N PHE A 158 3.81 20.81 10.39
CA PHE A 158 4.51 21.42 11.52
C PHE A 158 4.76 20.47 12.70
N GLY A 159 4.74 19.18 12.47
CA GLY A 159 4.99 18.20 13.52
C GLY A 159 3.80 17.94 14.44
N GLY A 160 2.63 18.52 14.18
CA GLY A 160 1.40 18.26 14.90
C GLY A 160 0.73 16.92 14.60
N HIS A 161 1.34 16.12 13.73
CA HIS A 161 0.85 14.79 13.40
C HIS A 161 1.16 13.77 14.52
N PRO A 162 0.23 12.82 14.83
CA PRO A 162 0.46 11.79 15.85
C PRO A 162 1.69 10.92 15.62
N VAL A 163 2.16 10.84 14.37
CA VAL A 163 3.38 10.13 13.98
C VAL A 163 4.35 11.12 13.38
N PRO A 164 5.23 11.74 14.19
CA PRO A 164 6.22 12.69 13.70
C PRO A 164 7.11 12.05 12.63
N GLY A 165 7.35 12.78 11.56
CA GLY A 165 8.20 12.34 10.46
C GLY A 165 7.52 11.43 9.42
N LEU A 166 6.28 11.00 9.60
CA LEU A 166 5.58 10.17 8.60
C LEU A 166 5.39 10.92 7.27
N TYR A 167 5.11 12.21 7.31
CA TYR A 167 5.06 13.08 6.13
C TYR A 167 6.36 12.97 5.32
N HIS A 168 7.51 13.20 5.96
CA HIS A 168 8.82 13.17 5.29
C HIS A 168 9.19 11.77 4.78
N ILE A 169 8.87 10.74 5.53
CA ILE A 169 9.13 9.35 5.13
C ILE A 169 8.33 8.99 3.87
N ASN A 170 7.06 9.31 3.84
CA ASN A 170 6.20 9.03 2.69
C ASN A 170 6.61 9.87 1.47
N THR A 171 6.78 11.17 1.64
CA THR A 171 7.19 12.08 0.56
C THR A 171 8.54 11.66 -0.02
N GLY A 172 9.54 11.41 0.84
CA GLY A 172 10.85 10.95 0.40
C GLY A 172 10.81 9.62 -0.34
N GLY A 173 10.01 8.68 0.14
CA GLY A 173 9.81 7.37 -0.50
C GLY A 173 9.17 7.50 -1.89
N MET A 174 8.15 8.32 -2.03
CA MET A 174 7.49 8.60 -3.31
C MET A 174 8.43 9.29 -4.30
N LEU A 175 9.15 10.33 -3.87
CA LEU A 175 10.11 11.05 -4.73
C LEU A 175 11.25 10.14 -5.19
N ALA A 176 11.77 9.29 -4.31
CA ALA A 176 12.83 8.35 -4.67
C ALA A 176 12.34 7.35 -5.72
N LYS A 177 11.11 6.89 -5.61
CA LYS A 177 10.51 5.93 -6.54
C LYS A 177 10.15 6.57 -7.87
N SER A 178 9.62 7.80 -7.87
CA SER A 178 9.32 8.55 -9.11
C SER A 178 10.54 8.80 -9.99
N ARG A 179 11.76 8.83 -9.39
CA ARG A 179 13.02 8.92 -10.13
C ARG A 179 13.45 7.60 -10.76
N THR A 180 13.05 6.48 -10.19
CA THR A 180 13.52 5.15 -10.61
C THR A 180 12.51 4.40 -11.47
N ILE A 181 11.21 4.59 -11.24
CA ILE A 181 10.11 3.97 -11.99
C ILE A 181 9.18 5.09 -12.41
N LYS A 182 9.27 5.47 -13.69
CA LYS A 182 8.35 6.44 -14.29
C LYS A 182 6.91 5.96 -14.14
N ASP A 183 6.01 6.87 -13.92
CA ASP A 183 4.55 6.75 -13.98
C ASP A 183 3.89 5.97 -12.83
N THR A 184 4.62 5.58 -11.77
CA THR A 184 4.01 4.81 -10.66
C THR A 184 2.81 5.53 -10.06
N LEU A 185 2.96 6.80 -9.68
CA LEU A 185 1.89 7.59 -9.05
C LEU A 185 0.74 7.87 -10.02
N GLY A 186 1.07 8.21 -11.28
CA GLY A 186 0.08 8.42 -12.32
C GLY A 186 -0.71 7.15 -12.66
N VAL A 187 -0.04 5.99 -12.71
CA VAL A 187 -0.72 4.70 -12.91
C VAL A 187 -1.67 4.40 -11.76
N ASP A 188 -1.23 4.62 -10.51
CA ASP A 188 -2.07 4.39 -9.34
C ASP A 188 -3.31 5.29 -9.32
N PHE A 189 -3.14 6.57 -9.62
CA PHE A 189 -4.26 7.51 -9.69
C PHE A 189 -5.23 7.16 -10.79
N ARG A 190 -4.73 6.78 -11.97
CA ARG A 190 -5.57 6.32 -13.06
C ARG A 190 -6.36 5.06 -12.71
N ALA A 191 -5.79 4.17 -11.92
CA ALA A 191 -6.47 2.97 -11.45
C ALA A 191 -7.57 3.27 -10.41
N CYS A 192 -7.54 4.43 -9.73
CA CYS A 192 -8.57 4.85 -8.79
C CYS A 192 -9.76 5.55 -9.45
N ASP A 193 -9.54 6.17 -10.63
CA ASP A 193 -10.49 7.00 -11.37
C ASP A 193 -11.43 6.11 -12.21
#